data_cb426604bb9f7fa9c279ef10abe8d129
#
_entry.id   cb426604bb9f7fa9c279ef10abe8d129
#
_cell.length_a   1.000
_cell.length_b   1.000
_cell.length_c   1.000
_cell.angle_alpha   90.00
_cell.angle_beta   90.00
_cell.angle_gamma   90.00
#
_symmetry.space_group_name_H-M   'P 1'
#
loop_
_entity.id
_entity.type
_entity.pdbx_description
1 polymer ?
#
loop_
_entity_poly.entity_id
_entity_poly.type
_entity_poly.pdbx_seq_one_letter_code
_entity_poly.pdbx_strand_id
1 'polypeptide(L)'
;MNEEVKNILEDIVKILVEKYNPKRIILFGSYADGKSTKDSDIDLLIITENEIPFEKKLQLKQRVGKSLSIPIQIILMTSKEFYETKDIIGGIAYPASRYGEVLYEKL
;
A
#
# COMPACT_ATOMS: atom_id res chain seq x y z
N MET A 1 -5.23 14.33 -7.26
CA MET A 1 -4.48 13.20 -7.87
C MET A 1 -4.86 13.11 -9.34
N ASN A 2 -3.90 12.99 -10.24
CA ASN A 2 -4.19 12.96 -11.68
C ASN A 2 -4.74 11.60 -12.13
N GLU A 3 -5.30 11.56 -13.35
CA GLU A 3 -5.93 10.35 -13.88
C GLU A 3 -4.95 9.19 -14.08
N GLU A 4 -3.71 9.47 -14.47
CA GLU A 4 -2.69 8.45 -14.64
C GLU A 4 -2.44 7.70 -13.34
N VAL A 5 -2.27 8.44 -12.25
CA VAL A 5 -2.03 7.84 -10.93
C VAL A 5 -3.25 7.08 -10.45
N LYS A 6 -4.45 7.61 -10.64
CA LYS A 6 -5.68 6.90 -10.27
C LYS A 6 -5.81 5.58 -11.01
N ASN A 7 -5.53 5.55 -12.31
CA ASN A 7 -5.60 4.34 -13.11
C ASN A 7 -4.58 3.30 -12.66
N ILE A 8 -3.35 3.74 -12.38
CA ILE A 8 -2.30 2.88 -11.85
C ILE A 8 -2.74 2.26 -10.52
N LEU A 9 -3.28 3.06 -9.61
CA LEU A 9 -3.74 2.58 -8.30
C LEU A 9 -4.89 1.61 -8.41
N GLU A 10 -5.86 1.85 -9.30
CA GLU A 10 -6.96 0.92 -9.51
C GLU A 10 -6.47 -0.44 -9.99
N ASP A 11 -5.56 -0.46 -10.95
CA ASP A 11 -4.99 -1.71 -11.48
C ASP A 11 -4.22 -2.47 -10.41
N ILE A 12 -3.40 -1.75 -9.62
CA ILE A 12 -2.62 -2.37 -8.55
C ILE A 12 -3.52 -2.93 -7.46
N VAL A 13 -4.54 -2.19 -7.05
CA VAL A 13 -5.47 -2.65 -6.03
C VAL A 13 -6.14 -3.97 -6.47
N LYS A 14 -6.55 -4.08 -7.72
CA LYS A 14 -7.13 -5.31 -8.25
C LYS A 14 -6.17 -6.49 -8.14
N ILE A 15 -4.91 -6.28 -8.54
CA ILE A 15 -3.88 -7.32 -8.45
C ILE A 15 -3.66 -7.75 -7.00
N LEU A 16 -3.56 -6.79 -6.09
CA LEU A 16 -3.29 -7.06 -4.69
C LEU A 16 -4.46 -7.77 -3.99
N VAL A 17 -5.68 -7.38 -4.32
CA VAL A 17 -6.88 -8.01 -3.76
C VAL A 17 -6.98 -9.47 -4.20
N GLU A 18 -6.76 -9.75 -5.48
CA GLU A 18 -6.80 -11.11 -6.00
C GLU A 18 -5.70 -12.00 -5.38
N LYS A 19 -4.51 -11.43 -5.22
CA LYS A 19 -3.34 -12.20 -4.81
C LYS A 19 -3.31 -12.47 -3.31
N TYR A 20 -3.67 -11.51 -2.49
CA TYR A 20 -3.45 -11.56 -1.04
C TYR A 20 -4.71 -11.54 -0.21
N ASN A 21 -5.87 -11.25 -0.81
CA ASN A 21 -7.12 -11.12 -0.07
C ASN A 21 -6.95 -10.27 1.19
N PRO A 22 -6.43 -9.03 1.05
CA PRO A 22 -6.10 -8.19 2.20
C PRO A 22 -7.34 -7.69 2.92
N LYS A 23 -7.15 -7.26 4.16
CA LYS A 23 -8.20 -6.57 4.91
C LYS A 23 -8.32 -5.12 4.50
N ARG A 24 -7.18 -4.46 4.25
CA ARG A 24 -7.13 -3.06 3.80
C ARG A 24 -5.93 -2.82 2.93
N ILE A 25 -6.05 -1.82 2.09
CA ILE A 25 -4.94 -1.24 1.34
C ILE A 25 -5.01 0.26 1.57
N ILE A 26 -3.93 0.84 2.12
CA ILE A 26 -3.88 2.26 2.46
C ILE A 26 -2.76 2.94 1.66
N LEU A 27 -3.13 4.00 0.95
CA LEU A 27 -2.17 4.91 0.32
C LEU A 27 -1.68 5.88 1.39
N PHE A 28 -0.38 6.02 1.55
CA PHE A 28 0.19 6.98 2.50
C PHE A 28 1.35 7.73 1.85
N GLY A 29 2.03 8.59 2.61
CA GLY A 29 3.10 9.40 2.08
C GLY A 29 2.64 10.57 1.23
N SER A 30 3.51 11.08 0.35
CA SER A 30 3.27 12.32 -0.37
C SER A 30 2.07 12.28 -1.31
N TYR A 31 1.73 11.15 -1.90
CA TYR A 31 0.55 11.04 -2.75
C TYR A 31 -0.76 11.10 -1.95
N ALA A 32 -0.74 10.70 -0.69
CA ALA A 32 -1.92 10.78 0.17
C ALA A 32 -2.16 12.18 0.73
N ASP A 33 -1.08 12.92 1.05
CA ASP A 33 -1.19 14.24 1.65
C ASP A 33 -1.17 15.41 0.64
N GLY A 34 -1.14 15.11 -0.65
CA GLY A 34 -1.17 16.12 -1.70
C GLY A 34 0.15 16.82 -1.95
N LYS A 35 1.25 16.33 -1.39
CA LYS A 35 2.58 16.94 -1.53
C LYS A 35 3.48 16.19 -2.51
N SER A 36 2.91 15.34 -3.36
CA SER A 36 3.71 14.59 -4.33
C SER A 36 4.32 15.48 -5.39
N THR A 37 5.52 15.09 -5.83
CA THR A 37 6.21 15.69 -6.96
C THR A 37 6.41 14.61 -8.02
N LYS A 38 6.97 14.98 -9.18
CA LYS A 38 7.28 14.03 -10.24
C LYS A 38 8.27 12.93 -9.81
N ASP A 39 9.04 13.19 -8.75
CA ASP A 39 10.03 12.24 -8.24
C ASP A 39 9.52 11.40 -7.06
N SER A 40 8.26 11.60 -6.66
CA SER A 40 7.68 10.89 -5.53
C SER A 40 7.33 9.45 -5.88
N ASP A 41 7.52 8.54 -4.92
CA ASP A 41 7.07 7.18 -4.99
C ASP A 41 5.63 7.06 -4.49
N ILE A 42 4.91 6.08 -4.98
CA ILE A 42 3.61 5.72 -4.42
C ILE A 42 3.89 4.75 -3.26
N ASP A 43 3.38 5.07 -2.07
CA ASP A 43 3.54 4.25 -0.88
C ASP A 43 2.23 3.56 -0.51
N LEU A 44 2.23 2.24 -0.53
CA LEU A 44 1.07 1.43 -0.18
C LEU A 44 1.35 0.53 1.02
N LEU A 45 0.44 0.56 1.98
CA LEU A 45 0.42 -0.36 3.10
C LEU A 45 -0.69 -1.38 2.88
N ILE A 46 -0.33 -2.65 2.87
CA ILE A 46 -1.27 -3.75 2.70
C ILE A 46 -1.39 -4.49 4.01
N ILE A 47 -2.61 -4.49 4.56
CA ILE A 47 -2.90 -5.13 5.84
C ILE A 47 -3.57 -6.46 5.57
N THR A 48 -2.95 -7.55 6.03
CA THR A 48 -3.45 -8.90 5.84
C THR A 48 -3.76 -9.57 7.19
N GLU A 49 -4.67 -10.53 7.18
CA GLU A 49 -4.98 -11.29 8.40
C GLU A 49 -3.78 -12.10 8.86
N ASN A 50 -3.18 -12.84 7.94
CA ASN A 50 -2.05 -13.71 8.19
C ASN A 50 -0.79 -13.20 7.52
N GLU A 51 0.36 -13.56 8.08
CA GLU A 51 1.65 -13.19 7.51
C GLU A 51 1.81 -13.80 6.11
N ILE A 52 2.35 -13.00 5.19
CA ILE A 52 2.58 -13.43 3.81
C ILE A 52 3.97 -14.03 3.69
N PRO A 53 4.10 -15.25 3.11
CA PRO A 53 5.41 -15.86 2.90
C PRO A 53 6.34 -14.98 2.06
N PHE A 54 7.62 -15.01 2.40
CA PHE A 54 8.65 -14.22 1.72
C PHE A 54 8.65 -14.42 0.19
N GLU A 55 8.46 -15.65 -0.26
CA GLU A 55 8.42 -15.98 -1.68
C GLU A 55 7.32 -15.23 -2.43
N LYS A 56 6.15 -15.10 -1.82
CA LYS A 56 5.03 -14.35 -2.41
C LYS A 56 5.33 -12.86 -2.43
N LYS A 57 6.04 -12.35 -1.42
CA LYS A 57 6.47 -10.95 -1.40
C LYS A 57 7.41 -10.63 -2.56
N LEU A 58 8.33 -11.53 -2.86
CA LEU A 58 9.25 -11.38 -3.99
C LEU A 58 8.52 -11.40 -5.32
N GLN A 59 7.58 -12.31 -5.50
CA GLN A 59 6.78 -12.39 -6.73
C GLN A 59 6.01 -11.11 -6.98
N LEU A 60 5.49 -10.50 -5.94
CA LEU A 60 4.78 -9.25 -6.04
C LEU A 60 5.66 -8.13 -6.56
N LYS A 61 6.86 -7.97 -6.00
CA LYS A 61 7.81 -6.96 -6.45
C LYS A 61 8.15 -7.10 -7.92
N GLN A 62 8.33 -8.32 -8.39
CA GLN A 62 8.63 -8.57 -9.80
C GLN A 62 7.45 -8.23 -10.72
N ARG A 63 6.23 -8.58 -10.30
CA ARG A 63 5.03 -8.35 -11.12
C ARG A 63 4.66 -6.86 -11.21
N VAL A 64 4.76 -6.16 -10.09
CA VAL A 64 4.39 -4.74 -10.02
C VAL A 64 5.47 -3.85 -10.63
N GLY A 65 6.75 -4.20 -10.45
CA GLY A 65 7.87 -3.37 -10.92
C GLY A 65 8.05 -3.30 -12.43
N LYS A 66 7.48 -4.24 -13.19
CA LYS A 66 7.71 -4.32 -14.64
C LYS A 66 6.84 -3.42 -15.50
N SER A 67 5.74 -2.91 -14.97
CA SER A 67 4.73 -2.23 -15.79
C SER A 67 4.47 -0.77 -15.43
N LEU A 68 5.29 -0.18 -14.54
CA LEU A 68 4.94 1.12 -13.97
C LEU A 68 5.91 2.22 -14.34
N SER A 69 5.35 3.35 -14.76
CA SER A 69 6.08 4.59 -14.98
C SER A 69 6.41 5.32 -13.67
N ILE A 70 5.75 4.95 -12.57
CA ILE A 70 5.95 5.56 -11.25
C ILE A 70 6.39 4.47 -10.28
N PRO A 71 7.51 4.68 -9.54
CA PRO A 71 7.95 3.71 -8.55
C PRO A 71 6.91 3.51 -7.46
N ILE A 72 6.74 2.27 -7.03
CA ILE A 72 5.79 1.92 -5.96
C ILE A 72 6.50 1.16 -4.87
N GLN A 73 6.34 1.63 -3.65
CA GLN A 73 6.78 0.94 -2.46
C GLN A 73 5.58 0.23 -1.83
N ILE A 74 5.68 -1.07 -1.67
CA ILE A 74 4.62 -1.88 -1.06
C ILE A 74 5.13 -2.45 0.24
N ILE A 75 4.40 -2.19 1.33
CA ILE A 75 4.71 -2.68 2.65
C ILE A 75 3.57 -3.59 3.09
N LEU A 76 3.91 -4.80 3.51
CA LEU A 76 2.95 -5.79 4.01
C LEU A 76 3.01 -5.82 5.52
N MET A 77 1.85 -5.79 6.16
CA MET A 77 1.72 -5.81 7.61
C MET A 77 0.51 -6.64 7.99
N THR A 78 0.61 -7.41 9.06
CA THR A 78 -0.57 -8.12 9.57
C THR A 78 -1.50 -7.16 10.30
N SER A 79 -2.78 -7.54 10.42
CA SER A 79 -3.75 -6.78 11.21
C SER A 79 -3.26 -6.60 12.64
N LYS A 80 -2.68 -7.64 13.21
CA LYS A 80 -2.15 -7.58 14.58
C LYS A 80 -1.08 -6.51 14.72
N GLU A 81 -0.08 -6.52 13.85
CA GLU A 81 0.98 -5.52 13.85
C GLU A 81 0.43 -4.11 13.65
N PHE A 82 -0.52 -3.96 12.73
CA PHE A 82 -1.13 -2.66 12.46
C PHE A 82 -1.81 -2.09 13.70
N TYR A 83 -2.69 -2.86 14.33
CA TYR A 83 -3.43 -2.40 15.51
C TYR A 83 -2.53 -2.20 16.72
N GLU A 84 -1.46 -2.95 16.88
CA GLU A 84 -0.49 -2.78 17.96
C GLU A 84 0.38 -1.54 17.78
N THR A 85 0.62 -1.08 16.55
CA THR A 85 1.59 -0.02 16.27
C THR A 85 0.99 1.27 15.69
N LYS A 86 -0.28 1.27 15.31
CA LYS A 86 -0.90 2.42 14.63
C LYS A 86 -0.88 3.72 15.44
N ASP A 87 -0.82 3.64 16.76
CA ASP A 87 -0.80 4.80 17.64
C ASP A 87 0.61 5.14 18.16
N ILE A 88 1.64 4.39 17.71
CA ILE A 88 3.03 4.58 18.13
C ILE A 88 3.76 5.42 17.09
N ILE A 89 4.26 6.57 17.50
CA ILE A 89 5.03 7.46 16.62
C ILE A 89 6.38 6.83 16.28
N GLY A 90 6.77 6.88 15.01
CA GLY A 90 8.04 6.37 14.51
C GLY A 90 7.94 5.17 13.60
N GLY A 91 6.77 4.51 13.54
CA GLY A 91 6.54 3.41 12.62
C GLY A 91 5.73 3.84 11.40
N ILE A 92 5.48 2.91 10.50
CA ILE A 92 4.71 3.15 9.27
C ILE A 92 3.22 3.17 9.53
N ALA A 93 2.74 2.35 10.47
CA ALA A 93 1.32 2.26 10.76
C ALA A 93 0.72 3.57 11.27
N TYR A 94 1.48 4.34 12.02
CA TYR A 94 1.01 5.62 12.56
C TYR A 94 0.64 6.62 11.45
N PRO A 95 1.55 7.01 10.53
CA PRO A 95 1.18 7.95 9.48
C PRO A 95 0.14 7.37 8.52
N ALA A 96 0.18 6.08 8.24
CA ALA A 96 -0.82 5.46 7.37
C ALA A 96 -2.22 5.50 8.00
N SER A 97 -2.33 5.25 9.30
CA SER A 97 -3.60 5.30 10.03
C SER A 97 -4.17 6.71 10.13
N ARG A 98 -3.31 7.69 10.37
CA ARG A 98 -3.73 9.07 10.63
C ARG A 98 -3.95 9.90 9.37
N TYR A 99 -3.08 9.74 8.38
CA TYR A 99 -3.02 10.62 7.21
C TYR A 99 -3.21 9.89 5.89
N GLY A 100 -3.30 8.58 5.92
CA GLY A 100 -3.46 7.77 4.72
C GLY A 100 -4.88 7.80 4.18
N GLU A 101 -4.98 7.37 2.92
CA GLU A 101 -6.26 7.21 2.24
C GLU A 101 -6.53 5.73 2.04
N VAL A 102 -7.67 5.24 2.52
CA VAL A 102 -8.05 3.84 2.35
C VAL A 102 -8.51 3.63 0.91
N LEU A 103 -7.77 2.83 0.15
CA LEU A 103 -8.11 2.50 -1.23
C LEU A 103 -9.00 1.26 -1.32
N TYR A 104 -8.91 0.38 -0.36
CA TYR A 104 -9.68 -0.85 -0.32
C TYR A 104 -9.89 -1.29 1.13
N GLU A 105 -11.10 -1.72 1.43
CA GLU A 105 -11.43 -2.29 2.72
C GLU A 105 -12.37 -3.47 2.52
N LYS A 106 -11.98 -4.61 3.06
CA LYS A 106 -12.81 -5.82 2.99
C LYS A 106 -13.92 -5.73 4.04
N LEU A 107 -15.14 -5.92 3.59
CA LEU A 107 -16.33 -5.90 4.45
C LEU A 107 -16.59 -7.27 5.11
#